data_34fd688dd6683f4463bedff3b4c59c41
#
_entry.id   34fd688dd6683f4463bedff3b4c59c41
#
_cell.length_a   1.000
_cell.length_b   1.000
_cell.length_c   1.000
_cell.angle_alpha   90.00
_cell.angle_beta   90.00
_cell.angle_gamma   90.00
#
_symmetry.space_group_name_H-M   'P 1'
#
loop_
_entity.id
_entity.type
_entity.pdbx_description
1 polymer ?
#
loop_
_entity_poly.entity_id
_entity_poly.type
_entity_poly.pdbx_seq_one_letter_code
_entity_poly.pdbx_strand_id
1 'polypeptide(L)'
;ISECLVGSEMCIRDRFSRGGSDITGAIVARAVEASVYENWTDVSGFLMADPRIVPHPREISSITYKELRELSYMGASVLHEDAMFPVHKAGIPTNIRNTNDPSHPGTIISLNAPHDDLHPTITGIAGRRGFSVISIEKAMMNSELGFGRKVLQAFEENCVSFEHLPTGIDTLCVVVSGEVFAPKRDIILSRIVHETNPDTITVYDNMSIIATVGRGMVHNCGTAARLFAAMSKAGINVRMIDQGSSELSIIVGVNDADYESTIQAIYNAFVK
;
A
#
# COMPACT_ATOMS: atom_id res chain seq x y z
N ILE A 1 21.36 -0.55 -31.78
CA ILE A 1 20.31 -1.38 -32.44
C ILE A 1 20.59 -2.87 -32.19
N SER A 2 21.85 -3.31 -32.22
CA SER A 2 22.22 -4.71 -31.96
C SER A 2 21.93 -5.17 -30.52
N GLU A 3 21.98 -4.26 -29.55
CA GLU A 3 21.67 -4.56 -28.16
C GLU A 3 20.16 -4.69 -27.90
N CYS A 4 19.32 -4.07 -28.72
CA CYS A 4 17.86 -4.22 -28.64
C CYS A 4 17.35 -5.56 -29.17
N LEU A 5 18.19 -6.36 -29.82
CA LEU A 5 17.82 -7.65 -30.40
C LEU A 5 18.14 -8.85 -29.52
N VAL A 6 18.77 -8.64 -28.37
CA VAL A 6 19.18 -9.71 -27.45
C VAL A 6 18.12 -9.90 -26.34
N GLY A 7 16.92 -10.22 -26.72
CA GLY A 7 15.82 -10.59 -25.83
C GLY A 7 14.80 -9.48 -25.60
N SER A 8 13.53 -9.86 -25.55
CA SER A 8 12.39 -8.97 -25.30
C SER A 8 12.48 -8.18 -23.98
N GLU A 9 13.18 -8.71 -22.99
CA GLU A 9 13.34 -8.08 -21.69
C GLU A 9 14.15 -6.78 -21.72
N MET A 10 15.15 -6.69 -22.58
CA MET A 10 16.03 -5.52 -22.64
C MET A 10 15.33 -4.30 -23.28
N CYS A 11 14.52 -4.54 -24.31
CA CYS A 11 13.73 -3.48 -24.95
C CYS A 11 12.57 -2.99 -24.08
N ILE A 12 12.08 -3.82 -23.16
CA ILE A 12 10.99 -3.49 -22.24
C ILE A 12 11.54 -2.74 -21.02
N ARG A 13 12.75 -3.05 -20.52
CA ARG A 13 13.40 -2.33 -19.44
C ARG A 13 13.64 -0.85 -19.74
N ASP A 14 13.88 -0.50 -20.99
CA ASP A 14 14.04 0.90 -21.40
C ASP A 14 12.72 1.69 -21.37
N ARG A 15 11.58 1.03 -21.29
CA ARG A 15 10.24 1.65 -21.26
C ARG A 15 9.47 1.44 -19.98
N PHE A 16 9.72 0.35 -19.26
CA PHE A 16 9.06 -0.01 -18.01
C PHE A 16 10.11 -0.18 -16.92
N SER A 17 9.90 0.46 -15.80
CA SER A 17 10.85 0.44 -14.66
C SER A 17 11.05 -0.97 -14.08
N ARG A 18 10.04 -1.85 -14.15
CA ARG A 18 10.05 -3.25 -13.71
C ARG A 18 8.95 -4.06 -14.39
N GLY A 19 9.04 -5.41 -14.35
CA GLY A 19 7.96 -6.33 -14.73
C GLY A 19 7.72 -6.44 -16.23
N GLY A 20 8.73 -6.26 -17.08
CA GLY A 20 8.58 -6.32 -18.52
C GLY A 20 8.05 -7.64 -19.05
N SER A 21 8.47 -8.77 -18.49
CA SER A 21 7.95 -10.11 -18.81
C SER A 21 6.49 -10.27 -18.41
N ASP A 22 6.13 -9.78 -17.21
CA ASP A 22 4.78 -9.88 -16.67
C ASP A 22 3.79 -9.06 -17.51
N ILE A 23 4.18 -7.84 -17.89
CA ILE A 23 3.39 -6.98 -18.79
C ILE A 23 3.19 -7.64 -20.15
N THR A 24 4.25 -8.26 -20.72
CA THR A 24 4.16 -8.95 -21.99
C THR A 24 3.18 -10.12 -21.91
N GLY A 25 3.27 -10.95 -20.87
CA GLY A 25 2.34 -12.05 -20.62
C GLY A 25 0.89 -11.55 -20.48
N ALA A 26 0.67 -10.48 -19.74
CA ALA A 26 -0.65 -9.88 -19.54
C ALA A 26 -1.24 -9.32 -20.86
N ILE A 27 -0.42 -8.69 -21.71
CA ILE A 27 -0.85 -8.20 -23.02
C ILE A 27 -1.23 -9.36 -23.93
N VAL A 28 -0.42 -10.42 -23.97
CA VAL A 28 -0.69 -11.63 -24.78
C VAL A 28 -1.96 -12.30 -24.28
N ALA A 29 -2.11 -12.51 -22.97
CA ALA A 29 -3.32 -13.10 -22.39
C ALA A 29 -4.59 -12.32 -22.77
N ARG A 30 -4.52 -10.99 -22.75
CA ARG A 30 -5.62 -10.14 -23.22
C ARG A 30 -5.87 -10.27 -24.71
N ALA A 31 -4.82 -10.32 -25.54
CA ALA A 31 -4.93 -10.38 -26.99
C ALA A 31 -5.58 -11.67 -27.49
N VAL A 32 -5.35 -12.78 -26.78
CA VAL A 32 -5.93 -14.09 -27.10
C VAL A 32 -7.23 -14.38 -26.31
N GLU A 33 -7.72 -13.42 -25.52
CA GLU A 33 -8.91 -13.58 -24.69
C GLU A 33 -8.82 -14.82 -23.77
N ALA A 34 -7.66 -14.97 -23.11
CA ALA A 34 -7.37 -16.13 -22.27
C ALA A 34 -8.40 -16.29 -21.14
N SER A 35 -8.73 -17.52 -20.77
CA SER A 35 -9.60 -17.82 -19.62
C SER A 35 -8.90 -17.55 -18.27
N VAL A 36 -7.56 -17.65 -18.24
CA VAL A 36 -6.71 -17.36 -17.08
C VAL A 36 -5.31 -16.94 -17.56
N TYR A 37 -4.68 -16.06 -16.82
CA TYR A 37 -3.26 -15.73 -16.96
C TYR A 37 -2.49 -16.34 -15.82
N GLU A 38 -1.63 -17.32 -16.06
CA GLU A 38 -0.73 -17.87 -15.04
C GLU A 38 0.61 -17.15 -15.08
N ASN A 39 1.00 -16.56 -13.95
CA ASN A 39 2.31 -15.97 -13.75
C ASN A 39 3.15 -16.91 -12.85
N TRP A 40 4.16 -17.50 -13.43
CA TRP A 40 5.04 -18.46 -12.77
C TRP A 40 6.28 -17.73 -12.21
N THR A 41 6.45 -17.79 -10.90
CA THR A 41 7.51 -17.12 -10.14
C THR A 41 8.16 -18.09 -9.14
N ASP A 42 8.99 -17.61 -8.25
CA ASP A 42 9.70 -18.40 -7.22
C ASP A 42 8.95 -18.51 -5.89
N VAL A 43 7.75 -17.92 -5.80
CA VAL A 43 6.89 -17.95 -4.61
C VAL A 43 5.53 -18.57 -4.90
N SER A 44 4.90 -19.17 -3.87
CA SER A 44 3.62 -19.89 -3.99
C SER A 44 2.39 -18.97 -3.91
N GLY A 45 2.52 -17.69 -4.24
CA GLY A 45 1.44 -16.72 -4.16
C GLY A 45 1.68 -15.67 -3.07
N PHE A 46 0.59 -15.09 -2.56
CA PHE A 46 0.65 -14.05 -1.53
C PHE A 46 0.43 -14.61 -0.14
N LEU A 47 1.09 -13.99 0.84
CA LEU A 47 0.95 -14.29 2.25
C LEU A 47 0.22 -13.14 2.96
N MET A 48 -0.52 -13.45 4.02
CA MET A 48 -1.28 -12.46 4.79
C MET A 48 -0.40 -11.44 5.54
N ALA A 49 0.87 -11.76 5.75
CA ALA A 49 1.87 -10.86 6.33
C ALA A 49 3.27 -11.23 5.84
N ASP A 50 4.25 -10.35 6.05
CA ASP A 50 5.66 -10.61 5.73
C ASP A 50 6.21 -11.79 6.56
N PRO A 51 6.71 -12.88 5.93
CA PRO A 51 7.23 -14.05 6.64
C PRO A 51 8.49 -13.76 7.47
N ARG A 52 9.16 -12.64 7.22
CA ARG A 52 10.31 -12.17 8.03
C ARG A 52 9.85 -11.60 9.38
N ILE A 53 8.58 -11.15 9.48
CA ILE A 53 7.99 -10.54 10.68
C ILE A 53 7.10 -11.53 11.42
N VAL A 54 6.26 -12.24 10.68
CA VAL A 54 5.34 -13.24 11.23
C VAL A 54 5.81 -14.62 10.76
N PRO A 55 6.26 -15.51 11.66
CA PRO A 55 6.65 -16.86 11.27
C PRO A 55 5.46 -17.65 10.72
N HIS A 56 5.64 -18.25 9.55
CA HIS A 56 4.64 -19.07 8.86
C HIS A 56 3.28 -18.35 8.73
N PRO A 57 3.25 -17.19 8.06
CA PRO A 57 1.99 -16.47 7.86
C PRO A 57 1.10 -17.29 6.92
N ARG A 58 -0.20 -17.12 7.10
CA ARG A 58 -1.19 -17.82 6.28
C ARG A 58 -1.11 -17.35 4.82
N GLU A 59 -1.38 -18.29 3.92
CA GLU A 59 -1.48 -18.05 2.49
C GLU A 59 -2.83 -17.42 2.12
N ILE A 60 -2.79 -16.56 1.10
CA ILE A 60 -3.99 -15.96 0.50
C ILE A 60 -4.35 -16.79 -0.72
N SER A 61 -5.44 -17.53 -0.66
CA SER A 61 -5.92 -18.36 -1.79
C SER A 61 -6.51 -17.51 -2.91
N SER A 62 -7.21 -16.43 -2.56
CA SER A 62 -7.84 -15.53 -3.52
C SER A 62 -7.85 -14.08 -3.03
N ILE A 63 -7.62 -13.15 -3.96
CA ILE A 63 -7.54 -11.72 -3.67
C ILE A 63 -8.15 -10.93 -4.83
N THR A 64 -8.75 -9.78 -4.53
CA THR A 64 -9.19 -8.86 -5.58
C THR A 64 -8.05 -7.95 -6.05
N TYR A 65 -8.15 -7.43 -7.27
CA TYR A 65 -7.19 -6.45 -7.78
C TYR A 65 -7.08 -5.20 -6.88
N LYS A 66 -8.18 -4.79 -6.24
CA LYS A 66 -8.18 -3.65 -5.33
C LYS A 66 -7.38 -3.93 -4.06
N GLU A 67 -7.61 -5.09 -3.43
CA GLU A 67 -6.86 -5.52 -2.25
C GLU A 67 -5.37 -5.71 -2.56
N LEU A 68 -5.08 -6.34 -3.71
CA LEU A 68 -3.71 -6.51 -4.17
C LEU A 68 -2.98 -5.17 -4.30
N ARG A 69 -3.64 -4.17 -4.89
CA ARG A 69 -3.06 -2.84 -5.05
C ARG A 69 -2.73 -2.19 -3.70
N GLU A 70 -3.63 -2.26 -2.74
CA GLU A 70 -3.39 -1.75 -1.38
C GLU A 70 -2.18 -2.44 -0.73
N LEU A 71 -2.12 -3.78 -0.78
CA LEU A 71 -1.01 -4.54 -0.20
C LEU A 71 0.32 -4.29 -0.92
N SER A 72 0.31 -4.26 -2.26
CA SER A 72 1.52 -4.06 -3.07
C SER A 72 2.10 -2.66 -2.86
N TYR A 73 1.25 -1.64 -2.77
CA TYR A 73 1.67 -0.28 -2.49
C TYR A 73 2.37 -0.17 -1.13
N MET A 74 1.92 -0.93 -0.14
CA MET A 74 2.52 -1.02 1.19
C MET A 74 3.68 -2.02 1.27
N GLY A 75 4.20 -2.52 0.14
CA GLY A 75 5.44 -3.30 0.08
C GLY A 75 5.28 -4.81 0.00
N ALA A 76 4.07 -5.36 -0.01
CA ALA A 76 3.82 -6.78 -0.29
C ALA A 76 3.86 -7.06 -1.80
N SER A 77 4.99 -6.76 -2.46
CA SER A 77 5.11 -6.88 -3.91
C SER A 77 5.64 -8.25 -4.32
N VAL A 78 4.76 -9.12 -4.81
CA VAL A 78 5.13 -10.32 -5.58
C VAL A 78 5.11 -9.98 -7.08
N LEU A 79 4.24 -9.07 -7.49
CA LEU A 79 4.04 -8.66 -8.87
C LEU A 79 3.93 -7.13 -8.97
N HIS A 80 4.44 -6.55 -10.05
CA HIS A 80 4.29 -5.11 -10.28
C HIS A 80 2.84 -4.82 -10.71
N GLU A 81 2.16 -3.89 -10.02
CA GLU A 81 0.74 -3.62 -10.26
C GLU A 81 0.43 -3.17 -11.70
N ASP A 82 1.33 -2.38 -12.30
CA ASP A 82 1.18 -1.91 -13.69
C ASP A 82 1.20 -3.05 -14.69
N ALA A 83 1.91 -4.14 -14.38
CA ALA A 83 1.96 -5.33 -15.23
C ALA A 83 0.60 -6.03 -15.34
N MET A 84 -0.27 -5.86 -14.35
CA MET A 84 -1.58 -6.49 -14.30
C MET A 84 -2.68 -5.70 -15.00
N PHE A 85 -2.41 -4.45 -15.39
CA PHE A 85 -3.43 -3.58 -15.99
C PHE A 85 -4.12 -4.16 -17.23
N PRO A 86 -3.43 -4.81 -18.19
CA PRO A 86 -4.07 -5.38 -19.36
C PRO A 86 -5.09 -6.47 -19.04
N VAL A 87 -4.76 -7.41 -18.13
CA VAL A 87 -5.64 -8.52 -17.73
C VAL A 87 -6.76 -8.02 -16.80
N HIS A 88 -6.46 -7.10 -15.90
CA HIS A 88 -7.45 -6.45 -15.04
C HIS A 88 -8.56 -5.78 -15.89
N LYS A 89 -8.17 -4.97 -16.89
CA LYS A 89 -9.11 -4.29 -17.79
C LYS A 89 -9.95 -5.27 -18.62
N ALA A 90 -9.41 -6.43 -18.94
CA ALA A 90 -10.11 -7.48 -19.67
C ALA A 90 -10.94 -8.40 -18.77
N GLY A 91 -10.84 -8.28 -17.44
CA GLY A 91 -11.52 -9.16 -16.48
C GLY A 91 -10.95 -10.58 -16.43
N ILE A 92 -9.74 -10.80 -16.93
CA ILE A 92 -9.08 -12.09 -16.97
C ILE A 92 -8.49 -12.38 -15.60
N PRO A 93 -8.84 -13.49 -14.93
CA PRO A 93 -8.21 -13.88 -13.67
C PRO A 93 -6.72 -14.16 -13.86
N THR A 94 -5.92 -13.79 -12.86
CA THR A 94 -4.49 -14.10 -12.83
C THR A 94 -4.20 -15.08 -11.70
N ASN A 95 -3.43 -16.13 -11.96
CA ASN A 95 -2.96 -17.07 -10.96
C ASN A 95 -1.44 -16.95 -10.78
N ILE A 96 -1.00 -16.66 -9.57
CA ILE A 96 0.43 -16.65 -9.21
C ILE A 96 0.83 -18.06 -8.80
N ARG A 97 1.75 -18.67 -9.56
CA ARG A 97 2.18 -20.06 -9.40
C ARG A 97 3.67 -20.14 -9.08
N ASN A 98 4.05 -21.17 -8.33
CA ASN A 98 5.45 -21.41 -7.98
C ASN A 98 6.10 -22.41 -8.96
N THR A 99 7.16 -21.96 -9.63
CA THR A 99 7.98 -22.82 -10.52
C THR A 99 8.67 -23.96 -9.78
N ASN A 100 8.98 -23.76 -8.49
CA ASN A 100 9.65 -24.75 -7.65
C ASN A 100 8.66 -25.73 -6.99
N ASP A 101 7.37 -25.39 -6.94
CA ASP A 101 6.27 -26.25 -6.47
C ASP A 101 5.04 -26.11 -7.39
N PRO A 102 5.06 -26.78 -8.56
CA PRO A 102 3.97 -26.70 -9.53
C PRO A 102 2.66 -27.33 -9.05
N SER A 103 2.70 -28.13 -7.97
CA SER A 103 1.50 -28.74 -7.39
C SER A 103 0.70 -27.74 -6.52
N HIS A 104 1.36 -26.71 -6.01
CA HIS A 104 0.73 -25.70 -5.18
C HIS A 104 -0.30 -24.88 -5.98
N PRO A 105 -1.53 -24.65 -5.48
CA PRO A 105 -2.57 -23.94 -6.21
C PRO A 105 -2.25 -22.45 -6.47
N GLY A 106 -1.41 -21.85 -5.63
CA GLY A 106 -1.05 -20.45 -5.72
C GLY A 106 -2.14 -19.49 -5.22
N THR A 107 -2.07 -18.23 -5.67
CA THR A 107 -3.07 -17.19 -5.36
C THR A 107 -3.79 -16.75 -6.63
N ILE A 108 -5.12 -16.76 -6.60
CA ILE A 108 -5.95 -16.26 -7.70
C ILE A 108 -6.32 -14.79 -7.46
N ILE A 109 -5.99 -13.95 -8.42
CA ILE A 109 -6.33 -12.52 -8.46
C ILE A 109 -7.47 -12.34 -9.45
N SER A 110 -8.58 -11.74 -9.03
CA SER A 110 -9.74 -11.52 -9.90
C SER A 110 -10.51 -10.25 -9.53
N LEU A 111 -11.47 -9.85 -10.37
CA LEU A 111 -12.37 -8.74 -10.06
C LEU A 111 -13.27 -9.05 -8.86
N ASN A 112 -13.79 -10.28 -8.81
CA ASN A 112 -14.72 -10.79 -7.81
C ASN A 112 -14.15 -12.09 -7.21
N ALA A 113 -13.17 -11.95 -6.32
CA ALA A 113 -12.61 -13.10 -5.62
C ALA A 113 -13.62 -13.65 -4.60
N PRO A 114 -13.77 -15.00 -4.47
CA PRO A 114 -14.60 -15.60 -3.44
C PRO A 114 -14.13 -15.17 -2.05
N HIS A 115 -15.06 -15.05 -1.09
CA HIS A 115 -14.70 -14.82 0.30
C HIS A 115 -13.91 -16.01 0.86
N ASP A 116 -12.94 -15.74 1.70
CA ASP A 116 -12.34 -16.77 2.56
C ASP A 116 -13.26 -16.98 3.77
N ASP A 117 -13.97 -18.10 3.81
CA ASP A 117 -14.92 -18.41 4.88
C ASP A 117 -14.25 -18.57 6.26
N LEU A 118 -12.94 -18.85 6.29
CA LEU A 118 -12.18 -19.03 7.53
C LEU A 118 -11.72 -17.70 8.15
N HIS A 119 -11.47 -16.67 7.31
CA HIS A 119 -11.06 -15.34 7.75
C HIS A 119 -11.74 -14.25 6.92
N PRO A 120 -13.05 -14.07 7.13
CA PRO A 120 -13.86 -13.21 6.27
C PRO A 120 -13.55 -11.71 6.42
N THR A 121 -12.80 -11.29 7.44
CA THR A 121 -12.64 -9.87 7.77
C THR A 121 -11.47 -9.21 7.06
N ILE A 122 -10.27 -9.79 7.16
CA ILE A 122 -9.05 -9.22 6.56
C ILE A 122 -8.41 -10.20 5.58
N THR A 123 -7.80 -9.65 4.54
CA THR A 123 -7.07 -10.41 3.50
C THR A 123 -5.57 -10.39 3.75
N GLY A 124 -5.03 -9.28 4.24
CA GLY A 124 -3.61 -9.17 4.52
C GLY A 124 -3.21 -7.91 5.27
N ILE A 125 -1.95 -7.92 5.72
CA ILE A 125 -1.32 -6.83 6.44
C ILE A 125 0.02 -6.56 5.79
N ALA A 126 0.23 -5.32 5.37
CA ALA A 126 1.50 -4.88 4.80
C ALA A 126 1.90 -3.53 5.38
N GLY A 127 3.18 -3.19 5.34
CA GLY A 127 3.63 -1.90 5.84
C GLY A 127 5.00 -1.52 5.29
N ARG A 128 5.32 -0.24 5.44
CA ARG A 128 6.61 0.35 5.06
C ARG A 128 7.10 1.29 6.15
N ARG A 129 8.41 1.37 6.29
CA ARG A 129 9.13 2.26 7.20
C ARG A 129 9.63 3.51 6.46
N GLY A 130 10.12 4.48 7.21
CA GLY A 130 10.88 5.60 6.67
C GLY A 130 10.03 6.74 6.13
N PHE A 131 8.88 6.97 6.73
CA PHE A 131 8.04 8.13 6.42
C PHE A 131 8.30 9.30 7.35
N SER A 132 8.02 10.50 6.83
CA SER A 132 7.89 11.74 7.61
C SER A 132 6.45 12.23 7.57
N VAL A 133 5.94 12.67 8.71
CA VAL A 133 4.61 13.28 8.84
C VAL A 133 4.80 14.75 9.16
N ILE A 134 4.34 15.61 8.27
CA ILE A 134 4.35 17.06 8.44
C ILE A 134 2.97 17.49 8.92
N SER A 135 2.87 17.90 10.18
CA SER A 135 1.66 18.43 10.80
C SER A 135 1.66 19.95 10.72
N ILE A 136 0.68 20.51 10.04
CA ILE A 136 0.51 21.94 9.83
C ILE A 136 -0.76 22.35 10.56
N GLU A 137 -0.62 23.23 11.55
CA GLU A 137 -1.73 23.72 12.37
C GLU A 137 -2.02 25.18 12.05
N LYS A 138 -3.28 25.51 11.85
CA LYS A 138 -3.74 26.86 11.64
C LYS A 138 -5.17 27.04 12.15
N ALA A 139 -5.36 27.98 13.05
CA ALA A 139 -6.70 28.34 13.54
C ALA A 139 -7.61 28.76 12.37
N MET A 140 -8.82 28.20 12.33
CA MET A 140 -9.81 28.40 11.27
C MET A 140 -9.37 27.98 9.88
N MET A 141 -8.47 26.98 9.79
CA MET A 141 -7.96 26.42 8.54
C MET A 141 -9.10 26.00 7.59
N ASN A 142 -10.15 25.39 8.14
CA ASN A 142 -11.31 24.91 7.39
C ASN A 142 -12.08 26.02 6.66
N SER A 143 -11.93 27.28 7.10
CA SER A 143 -12.57 28.47 6.49
C SER A 143 -11.69 29.12 5.43
N GLU A 144 -10.41 28.76 5.35
CA GLU A 144 -9.48 29.32 4.36
C GLU A 144 -9.56 28.57 3.04
N LEU A 145 -10.17 29.19 2.04
CA LEU A 145 -10.28 28.61 0.70
C LEU A 145 -8.89 28.36 0.09
N GLY A 146 -8.68 27.14 -0.35
CA GLY A 146 -7.46 26.74 -1.04
C GLY A 146 -6.25 26.47 -0.14
N PHE A 147 -6.44 26.41 1.19
CA PHE A 147 -5.34 26.09 2.11
C PHE A 147 -4.61 24.80 1.72
N GLY A 148 -5.33 23.69 1.60
CA GLY A 148 -4.74 22.39 1.20
C GLY A 148 -4.04 22.46 -0.16
N ARG A 149 -4.60 23.19 -1.15
CA ARG A 149 -3.97 23.39 -2.45
C ARG A 149 -2.60 24.08 -2.32
N LYS A 150 -2.51 25.15 -1.52
CA LYS A 150 -1.25 25.89 -1.29
C LYS A 150 -0.20 24.99 -0.62
N VAL A 151 -0.61 24.19 0.36
CA VAL A 151 0.27 23.21 1.02
C VAL A 151 0.77 22.18 0.01
N LEU A 152 -0.11 21.54 -0.74
CA LEU A 152 0.27 20.52 -1.72
C LEU A 152 1.10 21.06 -2.87
N GLN A 153 0.90 22.32 -3.26
CA GLN A 153 1.70 22.99 -4.27
C GLN A 153 3.17 23.06 -3.86
N ALA A 154 3.48 23.26 -2.57
CA ALA A 154 4.87 23.29 -2.09
C ALA A 154 5.57 21.92 -2.27
N PHE A 155 4.84 20.82 -2.16
CA PHE A 155 5.36 19.47 -2.44
C PHE A 155 5.50 19.22 -3.94
N GLU A 156 4.49 19.59 -4.74
CA GLU A 156 4.47 19.45 -6.20
C GLU A 156 5.66 20.17 -6.85
N GLU A 157 5.88 21.46 -6.52
CA GLU A 157 6.98 22.27 -7.05
C GLU A 157 8.37 21.67 -6.73
N ASN A 158 8.45 20.85 -5.70
CA ASN A 158 9.68 20.16 -5.30
C ASN A 158 9.68 18.66 -5.71
N CYS A 159 8.74 18.20 -6.53
CA CYS A 159 8.64 16.81 -6.97
C CYS A 159 8.66 15.82 -5.79
N VAL A 160 7.85 16.08 -4.77
CA VAL A 160 7.61 15.19 -3.64
C VAL A 160 6.14 14.76 -3.65
N SER A 161 5.87 13.48 -3.87
CA SER A 161 4.52 12.93 -3.76
C SER A 161 4.13 12.70 -2.30
N PHE A 162 2.86 12.86 -1.99
CA PHE A 162 2.31 12.48 -0.70
C PHE A 162 1.74 11.06 -0.75
N GLU A 163 1.71 10.41 0.43
CA GLU A 163 1.13 9.09 0.60
C GLU A 163 -0.27 9.19 1.21
N HIS A 164 -0.41 9.97 2.29
CA HIS A 164 -1.66 10.18 3.01
C HIS A 164 -1.82 11.64 3.44
N LEU A 165 -3.07 12.06 3.63
CA LEU A 165 -3.44 13.43 4.01
C LEU A 165 -4.49 13.44 5.14
N PRO A 166 -4.17 12.97 6.34
CA PRO A 166 -5.07 13.08 7.47
C PRO A 166 -5.36 14.56 7.78
N THR A 167 -6.64 14.91 7.80
CA THR A 167 -7.07 16.30 7.92
C THR A 167 -8.08 16.44 9.04
N GLY A 168 -7.80 17.37 9.98
CA GLY A 168 -8.72 17.84 11.01
C GLY A 168 -9.37 19.16 10.64
N ILE A 169 -9.97 19.84 11.62
CA ILE A 169 -10.58 21.15 11.43
C ILE A 169 -9.50 22.23 11.26
N ASP A 170 -8.52 22.22 12.15
CA ASP A 170 -7.43 23.21 12.24
C ASP A 170 -6.04 22.57 12.00
N THR A 171 -6.00 21.33 11.50
CA THR A 171 -4.76 20.60 11.27
C THR A 171 -4.82 19.86 9.94
N LEU A 172 -3.77 20.01 9.13
CA LEU A 172 -3.52 19.22 7.92
C LEU A 172 -2.21 18.47 8.09
N CYS A 173 -2.25 17.16 7.99
CA CYS A 173 -1.03 16.35 7.97
C CYS A 173 -0.71 15.91 6.53
N VAL A 174 0.57 15.97 6.17
CA VAL A 174 1.07 15.43 4.91
C VAL A 174 2.07 14.33 5.23
N VAL A 175 1.79 13.13 4.78
CA VAL A 175 2.67 11.96 4.95
C VAL A 175 3.45 11.75 3.65
N VAL A 176 4.77 11.68 3.75
CA VAL A 176 5.68 11.58 2.60
C VAL A 176 6.80 10.58 2.88
N SER A 177 7.42 10.07 1.81
CA SER A 177 8.68 9.33 1.95
C SER A 177 9.75 10.20 2.57
N GLY A 178 10.31 9.78 3.70
CA GLY A 178 11.36 10.52 4.42
C GLY A 178 12.63 10.69 3.59
N GLU A 179 12.99 9.68 2.80
CA GLU A 179 14.16 9.71 1.91
C GLU A 179 14.03 10.82 0.84
N VAL A 180 12.85 10.97 0.24
CA VAL A 180 12.61 11.97 -0.82
C VAL A 180 12.44 13.37 -0.22
N PHE A 181 11.84 13.47 0.97
CA PHE A 181 11.55 14.71 1.65
C PHE A 181 12.79 15.34 2.31
N ALA A 182 13.64 14.55 2.97
CA ALA A 182 14.74 15.07 3.79
C ALA A 182 15.66 16.07 3.07
N PRO A 183 16.11 15.84 1.82
CA PRO A 183 16.97 16.80 1.12
C PRO A 183 16.26 18.09 0.70
N LYS A 184 14.92 18.13 0.72
CA LYS A 184 14.08 19.25 0.26
C LYS A 184 13.28 19.90 1.40
N ARG A 185 13.48 19.42 2.62
CA ARG A 185 12.73 19.79 3.82
C ARG A 185 12.60 21.31 4.01
N ASP A 186 13.72 21.99 4.07
CA ASP A 186 13.72 23.42 4.41
C ASP A 186 13.06 24.28 3.33
N ILE A 187 13.21 23.91 2.06
CA ILE A 187 12.58 24.61 0.94
C ILE A 187 11.06 24.43 1.01
N ILE A 188 10.59 23.20 1.21
CA ILE A 188 9.16 22.89 1.29
C ILE A 188 8.53 23.59 2.50
N LEU A 189 9.14 23.46 3.69
CA LEU A 189 8.61 24.09 4.90
C LEU A 189 8.58 25.63 4.79
N SER A 190 9.62 26.25 4.25
CA SER A 190 9.64 27.69 4.01
C SER A 190 8.55 28.14 3.03
N ARG A 191 8.30 27.35 1.99
CA ARG A 191 7.23 27.60 1.03
C ARG A 191 5.86 27.53 1.67
N ILE A 192 5.62 26.50 2.49
CA ILE A 192 4.36 26.35 3.23
C ILE A 192 4.14 27.55 4.16
N VAL A 193 5.16 27.94 4.93
CA VAL A 193 5.07 29.11 5.82
C VAL A 193 4.71 30.37 5.05
N HIS A 194 5.37 30.60 3.93
CA HIS A 194 5.13 31.79 3.10
C HIS A 194 3.69 31.85 2.54
N GLU A 195 3.19 30.72 2.05
CA GLU A 195 1.89 30.66 1.35
C GLU A 195 0.68 30.57 2.30
N THR A 196 0.87 29.99 3.47
CA THR A 196 -0.26 29.66 4.35
C THR A 196 -0.23 30.35 5.70
N ASN A 197 0.94 30.90 6.11
CA ASN A 197 1.14 31.52 7.41
C ASN A 197 0.52 30.68 8.56
N PRO A 198 1.00 29.44 8.78
CA PRO A 198 0.44 28.55 9.79
C PRO A 198 0.86 29.00 11.20
N ASP A 199 0.08 28.61 12.21
CA ASP A 199 0.44 28.86 13.61
C ASP A 199 1.61 27.98 14.04
N THR A 200 1.63 26.71 13.58
CA THR A 200 2.70 25.75 13.92
C THR A 200 2.91 24.76 12.77
N ILE A 201 4.18 24.41 12.54
CA ILE A 201 4.54 23.24 11.71
C ILE A 201 5.44 22.34 12.52
N THR A 202 5.04 21.07 12.64
CA THR A 202 5.83 20.05 13.30
C THR A 202 6.11 18.89 12.33
N VAL A 203 7.34 18.40 12.31
CA VAL A 203 7.74 17.26 11.48
C VAL A 203 8.09 16.10 12.39
N TYR A 204 7.43 14.97 12.15
CA TYR A 204 7.68 13.69 12.81
C TYR A 204 8.35 12.75 11.81
N ASP A 205 9.62 12.46 12.04
CA ASP A 205 10.40 11.51 11.24
C ASP A 205 10.36 10.10 11.85
N ASN A 206 10.92 9.12 11.13
CA ASN A 206 11.00 7.73 11.56
C ASN A 206 9.62 7.12 11.86
N MET A 207 8.71 7.37 10.95
CA MET A 207 7.35 6.84 11.00
C MET A 207 7.20 5.65 10.06
N SER A 208 6.46 4.66 10.53
CA SER A 208 6.01 3.51 9.72
C SER A 208 4.53 3.58 9.46
N ILE A 209 4.13 3.16 8.27
CA ILE A 209 2.72 3.04 7.89
C ILE A 209 2.40 1.58 7.69
N ILE A 210 1.31 1.11 8.30
CA ILE A 210 0.81 -0.27 8.21
C ILE A 210 -0.63 -0.22 7.72
N ALA A 211 -0.90 -0.94 6.64
CA ALA A 211 -2.23 -1.15 6.10
C ALA A 211 -2.75 -2.53 6.49
N THR A 212 -3.91 -2.58 7.08
CA THR A 212 -4.70 -3.80 7.24
C THR A 212 -5.78 -3.78 6.17
N VAL A 213 -5.71 -4.72 5.25
CA VAL A 213 -6.54 -4.75 4.03
C VAL A 213 -7.51 -5.91 4.09
N GLY A 214 -8.74 -5.67 3.69
CA GLY A 214 -9.72 -6.76 3.55
C GLY A 214 -11.12 -6.25 3.19
N ARG A 215 -11.67 -6.75 2.11
CA ARG A 215 -13.04 -6.47 1.66
C ARG A 215 -14.12 -6.89 2.66
N GLY A 216 -13.80 -7.82 3.55
CA GLY A 216 -14.72 -8.26 4.60
C GLY A 216 -14.98 -7.21 5.67
N MET A 217 -14.16 -6.18 5.79
CA MET A 217 -14.32 -5.13 6.80
C MET A 217 -15.65 -4.36 6.66
N VAL A 218 -16.11 -4.14 5.42
CA VAL A 218 -17.39 -3.47 5.12
C VAL A 218 -18.59 -4.16 5.79
N HIS A 219 -18.51 -5.48 5.98
CA HIS A 219 -19.62 -6.28 6.51
C HIS A 219 -19.42 -6.74 7.95
N ASN A 220 -18.24 -6.49 8.54
CA ASN A 220 -17.87 -6.96 9.87
C ASN A 220 -17.71 -5.80 10.86
N CYS A 221 -18.78 -5.52 11.60
CA CYS A 221 -18.74 -4.53 12.69
C CYS A 221 -17.65 -4.89 13.73
N GLY A 222 -16.99 -3.86 14.28
CA GLY A 222 -16.00 -4.04 15.33
C GLY A 222 -14.57 -4.33 14.84
N THR A 223 -14.32 -4.36 13.53
CA THR A 223 -12.98 -4.59 12.97
C THR A 223 -11.97 -3.58 13.49
N ALA A 224 -12.29 -2.28 13.44
CA ALA A 224 -11.43 -1.23 13.97
C ALA A 224 -11.20 -1.39 15.50
N ALA A 225 -12.25 -1.71 16.26
CA ALA A 225 -12.13 -1.95 17.69
C ALA A 225 -11.16 -3.11 18.00
N ARG A 226 -11.24 -4.21 17.25
CA ARG A 226 -10.36 -5.38 17.37
C ARG A 226 -8.91 -5.02 17.05
N LEU A 227 -8.69 -4.24 15.98
CA LEU A 227 -7.38 -3.77 15.57
C LEU A 227 -6.74 -2.89 16.64
N PHE A 228 -7.43 -1.84 17.09
CA PHE A 228 -6.88 -0.93 18.08
C PHE A 228 -6.73 -1.56 19.47
N ALA A 229 -7.61 -2.50 19.84
CA ALA A 229 -7.45 -3.29 21.08
C ALA A 229 -6.19 -4.15 21.05
N ALA A 230 -5.85 -4.74 19.88
CA ALA A 230 -4.62 -5.53 19.72
C ALA A 230 -3.38 -4.65 19.86
N MET A 231 -3.37 -3.46 19.24
CA MET A 231 -2.27 -2.50 19.35
C MET A 231 -2.11 -2.01 20.79
N SER A 232 -3.21 -1.66 21.46
CA SER A 232 -3.21 -1.23 22.85
C SER A 232 -2.66 -2.30 23.80
N LYS A 233 -3.07 -3.57 23.62
CA LYS A 233 -2.55 -4.71 24.37
C LYS A 233 -1.03 -4.90 24.19
N ALA A 234 -0.51 -4.59 23.02
CA ALA A 234 0.92 -4.66 22.72
C ALA A 234 1.70 -3.41 23.20
N GLY A 235 1.04 -2.43 23.81
CA GLY A 235 1.66 -1.18 24.27
C GLY A 235 2.04 -0.22 23.15
N ILE A 236 1.45 -0.36 21.96
CA ILE A 236 1.77 0.41 20.77
C ILE A 236 0.93 1.68 20.73
N ASN A 237 1.61 2.83 20.59
CA ASN A 237 0.95 4.12 20.43
C ASN A 237 0.64 4.40 18.95
N VAL A 238 -0.63 4.64 18.65
CA VAL A 238 -1.08 5.03 17.31
C VAL A 238 -0.84 6.52 17.10
N ARG A 239 -0.06 6.86 16.08
CA ARG A 239 0.32 8.23 15.73
C ARG A 239 -0.57 8.84 14.65
N MET A 240 -1.14 8.00 13.80
CA MET A 240 -2.00 8.38 12.68
C MET A 240 -2.99 7.26 12.40
N ILE A 241 -4.19 7.63 11.99
CA ILE A 241 -5.23 6.72 11.49
C ILE A 241 -5.78 7.32 10.20
N ASP A 242 -5.90 6.47 9.18
CA ASP A 242 -6.58 6.82 7.93
C ASP A 242 -7.43 5.62 7.47
N GLN A 243 -8.69 5.90 7.14
CA GLN A 243 -9.62 4.92 6.58
C GLN A 243 -10.53 5.62 5.58
N GLY A 244 -10.38 5.29 4.31
CA GLY A 244 -11.23 5.81 3.25
C GLY A 244 -12.66 5.27 3.31
N SER A 245 -13.57 5.93 2.61
CA SER A 245 -14.99 5.53 2.52
C SER A 245 -15.21 4.19 1.79
N SER A 246 -14.20 3.63 1.16
CA SER A 246 -14.25 2.27 0.59
C SER A 246 -14.24 1.18 1.66
N GLU A 247 -13.82 1.50 2.88
CA GLU A 247 -13.63 0.58 4.02
C GLU A 247 -12.77 -0.65 3.68
N LEU A 248 -11.99 -0.56 2.60
CA LEU A 248 -11.16 -1.65 2.11
C LEU A 248 -9.90 -1.84 2.97
N SER A 249 -9.39 -0.76 3.55
CA SER A 249 -8.18 -0.74 4.36
C SER A 249 -8.32 0.17 5.58
N ILE A 250 -7.68 -0.23 6.68
CA ILE A 250 -7.40 0.63 7.83
C ILE A 250 -5.89 0.83 7.86
N ILE A 251 -5.49 2.10 7.80
CA ILE A 251 -4.09 2.49 7.77
C ILE A 251 -3.73 3.12 9.10
N VAL A 252 -2.66 2.64 9.73
CA VAL A 252 -2.15 3.19 10.97
C VAL A 252 -0.70 3.62 10.81
N GLY A 253 -0.39 4.79 11.37
CA GLY A 253 0.98 5.28 11.51
C GLY A 253 1.48 5.01 12.93
N VAL A 254 2.70 4.47 13.04
CA VAL A 254 3.40 4.19 14.30
C VAL A 254 4.85 4.64 14.20
N ASN A 255 5.58 4.66 15.31
CA ASN A 255 7.02 4.87 15.24
C ASN A 255 7.71 3.66 14.59
N ASP A 256 8.84 3.85 13.91
CA ASP A 256 9.60 2.75 13.26
C ASP A 256 9.98 1.62 14.23
N ALA A 257 10.20 1.95 15.50
CA ALA A 257 10.50 0.96 16.53
C ALA A 257 9.35 -0.04 16.78
N ASP A 258 8.11 0.40 16.56
CA ASP A 258 6.90 -0.39 16.80
C ASP A 258 6.39 -1.14 15.56
N TYR A 259 7.10 -1.04 14.43
CA TYR A 259 6.66 -1.57 13.14
C TYR A 259 6.35 -3.06 13.17
N GLU A 260 7.31 -3.88 13.57
CA GLU A 260 7.17 -5.35 13.56
C GLU A 260 6.16 -5.82 14.60
N SER A 261 6.22 -5.25 15.81
CA SER A 261 5.26 -5.57 16.89
C SER A 261 3.83 -5.22 16.52
N THR A 262 3.62 -4.14 15.74
CA THR A 262 2.30 -3.77 15.22
C THR A 262 1.76 -4.82 14.26
N ILE A 263 2.55 -5.23 13.26
CA ILE A 263 2.14 -6.27 12.30
C ILE A 263 1.83 -7.57 13.02
N GLN A 264 2.68 -7.99 13.96
CA GLN A 264 2.46 -9.22 14.76
C GLN A 264 1.19 -9.13 15.62
N ALA A 265 0.95 -7.99 16.28
CA ALA A 265 -0.21 -7.79 17.12
C ALA A 265 -1.52 -7.86 16.31
N ILE A 266 -1.57 -7.18 15.17
CA ILE A 266 -2.72 -7.19 14.28
C ILE A 266 -2.93 -8.60 13.70
N TYR A 267 -1.86 -9.25 13.18
CA TYR A 267 -1.94 -10.60 12.65
C TYR A 267 -2.50 -11.60 13.67
N ASN A 268 -1.96 -11.61 14.88
CA ASN A 268 -2.43 -12.51 15.95
C ASN A 268 -3.88 -12.23 16.34
N ALA A 269 -4.34 -11.00 16.25
CA ALA A 269 -5.72 -10.66 16.56
C ALA A 269 -6.73 -11.18 15.52
N PHE A 270 -6.36 -11.24 14.24
CA PHE A 270 -7.30 -11.59 13.16
C PHE A 270 -7.13 -13.02 12.62
N VAL A 271 -5.99 -13.65 12.83
CA VAL A 271 -5.67 -14.95 12.21
C VAL A 271 -5.54 -16.07 13.25
N LYS A 272 -5.19 -15.74 14.48
CA LYS A 272 -5.15 -16.67 15.62
C LYS A 272 -6.33 -16.46 16.56
#